data_12ac0fb20d52f8cf82a6ca87b865b565
#
_entry.id   12ac0fb20d52f8cf82a6ca87b865b565
#
_cell.length_a   1.000
_cell.length_b   1.000
_cell.length_c   1.000
_cell.angle_alpha   90.00
_cell.angle_beta   90.00
_cell.angle_gamma   90.00
#
_symmetry.space_group_name_H-M   'P 1'
#
loop_
_entity.id
_entity.type
_entity.pdbx_description
1 polymer ?
#
loop_
_entity_poly.entity_id
_entity_poly.type
_entity_poly.pdbx_seq_one_letter_code
_entity_poly.pdbx_strand_id
1 'polypeptide(L)'
;MAKSRLFLICLAAGAALTLGACDNGTEDAAQENVTAPGPSETIELTGTLDRSFAGETIPEVTVVDPAGEELVLSEVGEPVLLNLWATWCAPCVVEMPLLDGLAADLEGRVRVLTVSEDMRGADVVEPFFEARDLPNLPQWLDPDNELAFTFGGGPVLPLTVLYDADGNELWRVIGAYDWGSEEARAEVLDALADGGSPSDS
;
A
#
# COMPACT_ATOMS: atom_id res chain seq x y z
N MET A 1 -46.18 26.59 35.92
CA MET A 1 -45.58 27.60 36.86
C MET A 1 -44.24 28.02 36.27
N ALA A 2 -44.20 28.98 35.41
CA ALA A 2 -44.04 30.42 35.57
C ALA A 2 -42.85 30.81 36.45
N LYS A 3 -41.79 31.36 35.83
CA LYS A 3 -41.30 32.71 36.10
C LYS A 3 -40.15 33.10 35.19
N SER A 4 -40.48 33.86 34.21
CA SER A 4 -39.81 34.94 33.51
C SER A 4 -38.98 35.84 34.49
N ARG A 5 -37.79 36.28 34.08
CA ARG A 5 -37.26 37.61 34.42
C ARG A 5 -36.31 38.10 33.31
N LEU A 6 -36.83 39.01 32.64
CA LEU A 6 -36.37 40.10 31.79
C LEU A 6 -35.53 41.12 32.62
N PHE A 7 -34.38 41.59 32.12
CA PHE A 7 -33.74 42.87 32.49
C PHE A 7 -32.96 43.39 31.30
N LEU A 8 -33.24 44.35 30.94
CA LEU A 8 -33.39 45.62 30.23
C LEU A 8 -32.18 46.54 30.47
N ILE A 9 -31.60 47.01 29.36
CA ILE A 9 -31.08 48.34 28.99
C ILE A 9 -29.93 48.93 29.85
N CYS A 10 -28.80 49.30 29.15
CA CYS A 10 -28.33 50.68 29.18
C CYS A 10 -27.51 51.03 27.93
N LEU A 11 -27.98 52.06 27.29
CA LEU A 11 -27.38 52.82 26.20
C LEU A 11 -26.33 53.78 26.75
N ALA A 12 -25.18 53.92 26.09
CA ALA A 12 -24.41 55.17 26.14
C ALA A 12 -23.58 55.36 24.88
N ALA A 13 -23.86 56.41 24.21
CA ALA A 13 -23.20 56.92 23.04
C ALA A 13 -21.90 57.65 23.39
N GLY A 14 -20.88 57.58 22.52
CA GLY A 14 -19.67 58.38 22.63
C GLY A 14 -18.97 58.42 21.27
N ALA A 15 -19.25 59.46 20.50
CA ALA A 15 -18.55 59.81 19.27
C ALA A 15 -17.26 60.53 19.56
N ALA A 16 -16.16 60.11 18.93
CA ALA A 16 -14.98 60.93 18.74
C ALA A 16 -14.36 60.60 17.39
N LEU A 17 -14.51 61.52 16.43
CA LEU A 17 -13.73 61.60 15.22
C LEU A 17 -12.30 62.04 15.55
N THR A 18 -11.32 61.31 15.08
CA THR A 18 -9.99 61.84 14.80
C THR A 18 -9.55 61.38 13.42
N LEU A 19 -9.44 62.39 12.51
CA LEU A 19 -8.74 62.25 11.27
C LEU A 19 -7.21 62.21 11.58
N GLY A 20 -6.58 61.15 11.14
CA GLY A 20 -5.12 60.99 11.18
C GLY A 20 -4.63 60.43 9.85
N ALA A 21 -3.76 61.21 9.23
CA ALA A 21 -3.20 61.18 7.88
C ALA A 21 -2.53 59.86 7.47
N CYS A 22 -2.52 59.71 6.15
CA CYS A 22 -1.76 58.79 5.30
C CYS A 22 -0.36 58.43 5.80
N ASP A 23 -0.08 57.16 5.86
CA ASP A 23 1.28 56.67 5.56
C ASP A 23 1.16 55.46 4.62
N ASN A 24 1.85 55.63 3.48
CA ASN A 24 1.92 54.67 2.40
C ASN A 24 3.02 53.66 2.72
N GLY A 25 2.67 52.65 3.51
CA GLY A 25 3.50 51.47 3.72
C GLY A 25 3.01 50.35 2.83
N THR A 26 3.65 50.15 1.72
CA THR A 26 3.53 48.91 0.92
C THR A 26 4.11 47.77 1.74
N GLU A 27 3.26 47.10 2.51
CA GLU A 27 3.56 45.75 2.98
C GLU A 27 3.12 44.80 1.86
N ASP A 28 4.14 44.33 1.15
CA ASP A 28 4.09 43.14 0.29
C ASP A 28 3.50 41.97 1.13
N ALA A 29 2.19 41.80 1.06
CA ALA A 29 1.58 40.55 1.43
C ALA A 29 2.12 39.53 0.42
N ALA A 30 3.13 38.79 0.83
CA ALA A 30 3.52 37.56 0.15
C ALA A 30 2.28 36.68 0.01
N GLN A 31 1.64 36.78 -1.15
CA GLN A 31 0.74 35.73 -1.61
C GLN A 31 1.63 34.50 -1.71
N GLU A 32 1.51 33.62 -0.74
CA GLU A 32 1.96 32.24 -0.92
C GLU A 32 1.25 31.74 -2.17
N ASN A 33 2.02 31.75 -3.23
CA ASN A 33 1.64 31.13 -4.49
C ASN A 33 1.51 29.63 -4.19
N VAL A 34 0.27 29.21 -3.88
CA VAL A 34 -0.08 27.79 -3.86
C VAL A 34 0.07 27.35 -5.31
N THR A 35 1.29 26.95 -5.65
CA THR A 35 1.62 26.30 -6.91
C THR A 35 0.67 25.12 -7.01
N ALA A 36 -0.20 25.14 -8.02
CA ALA A 36 -0.96 23.97 -8.40
C ALA A 36 -0.01 22.76 -8.45
N PRO A 37 -0.44 21.55 -8.02
CA PRO A 37 0.41 20.37 -8.07
C PRO A 37 1.02 20.30 -9.47
N GLY A 38 2.35 20.26 -9.52
CA GLY A 38 3.11 20.10 -10.76
C GLY A 38 2.69 18.83 -11.50
N PRO A 39 3.21 18.62 -12.72
CA PRO A 39 2.89 17.43 -13.52
C PRO A 39 3.07 16.20 -12.65
N SER A 40 2.06 15.30 -12.69
CA SER A 40 2.05 14.03 -11.97
C SER A 40 3.45 13.44 -11.96
N GLU A 41 4.08 13.34 -10.79
CA GLU A 41 5.33 12.61 -10.67
C GLU A 41 5.07 11.21 -11.18
N THR A 42 5.72 10.85 -12.28
CA THR A 42 5.69 9.49 -12.78
C THR A 42 6.33 8.62 -11.71
N ILE A 43 5.56 7.76 -11.07
CA ILE A 43 6.10 6.82 -10.09
C ILE A 43 6.98 5.86 -10.87
N GLU A 44 8.28 5.87 -10.56
CA GLU A 44 9.24 4.96 -11.18
C GLU A 44 9.19 3.60 -10.46
N LEU A 45 9.17 2.53 -11.25
CA LEU A 45 9.19 1.15 -10.76
C LEU A 45 10.66 0.73 -10.59
N THR A 46 11.27 1.15 -9.48
CA THR A 46 12.71 0.98 -9.19
C THR A 46 12.97 0.04 -8.02
N GLY A 47 12.06 -0.90 -7.77
CA GLY A 47 12.20 -1.91 -6.74
C GLY A 47 13.52 -2.68 -6.87
N THR A 48 14.09 -3.06 -5.73
CA THR A 48 15.37 -3.75 -5.65
C THR A 48 15.16 -5.20 -5.28
N LEU A 49 15.69 -6.11 -6.11
CA LEU A 49 15.68 -7.53 -5.82
C LEU A 49 16.81 -7.87 -4.84
N ASP A 50 16.46 -8.57 -3.76
CA ASP A 50 17.36 -8.97 -2.69
C ASP A 50 17.28 -10.48 -2.44
N ARG A 51 18.41 -11.16 -2.43
CA ARG A 51 18.55 -12.60 -2.15
C ARG A 51 19.19 -12.88 -0.81
N SER A 52 19.43 -11.86 0.00
CA SER A 52 20.11 -12.04 1.30
C SER A 52 19.28 -12.81 2.33
N PHE A 53 17.97 -12.95 2.07
CA PHE A 53 17.00 -13.68 2.90
C PHE A 53 16.67 -15.07 2.35
N ALA A 54 17.34 -15.51 1.29
CA ALA A 54 17.10 -16.83 0.69
C ALA A 54 17.24 -17.96 1.72
N GLY A 55 16.23 -18.84 1.76
CA GLY A 55 16.12 -19.93 2.73
C GLY A 55 15.35 -19.57 4.01
N GLU A 56 14.93 -18.33 4.21
CA GLU A 56 13.96 -18.01 5.28
C GLU A 56 12.61 -18.63 4.95
N THR A 57 11.89 -19.08 5.98
CA THR A 57 10.60 -19.73 5.79
C THR A 57 9.46 -18.73 5.71
N ILE A 58 8.47 -19.03 4.88
CA ILE A 58 7.23 -18.26 4.82
C ILE A 58 6.60 -18.14 6.22
N PRO A 59 6.14 -16.96 6.63
CA PRO A 59 5.60 -16.74 7.97
C PRO A 59 4.36 -17.60 8.26
N GLU A 60 4.23 -18.08 9.50
CA GLU A 60 3.02 -18.73 10.01
C GLU A 60 2.00 -17.64 10.42
N VAL A 61 1.51 -16.90 9.42
CA VAL A 61 0.50 -15.85 9.58
C VAL A 61 -0.77 -16.29 8.88
N THR A 62 -1.91 -16.00 9.50
CA THR A 62 -3.24 -16.24 8.93
C THR A 62 -3.78 -14.93 8.39
N VAL A 63 -4.07 -14.89 7.09
CA VAL A 63 -4.74 -13.78 6.43
C VAL A 63 -6.20 -14.15 6.15
N VAL A 64 -7.06 -13.15 6.02
CA VAL A 64 -8.49 -13.35 5.79
C VAL A 64 -8.93 -12.68 4.49
N ASP A 65 -9.92 -13.22 3.82
CA ASP A 65 -10.56 -12.54 2.69
C ASP A 65 -11.76 -11.69 3.15
N PRO A 66 -12.37 -10.85 2.28
CA PRO A 66 -13.56 -10.07 2.65
C PRO A 66 -14.79 -10.90 3.06
N ALA A 67 -14.86 -12.18 2.68
CA ALA A 67 -15.91 -13.09 3.09
C ALA A 67 -15.64 -13.74 4.46
N GLY A 68 -14.44 -13.57 5.01
CA GLY A 68 -13.97 -14.13 6.27
C GLY A 68 -13.40 -15.54 6.13
N GLU A 69 -13.02 -15.95 4.92
CA GLU A 69 -12.24 -17.18 4.71
C GLU A 69 -10.81 -16.97 5.16
N GLU A 70 -10.23 -17.95 5.82
CA GLU A 70 -8.88 -17.90 6.38
C GLU A 70 -7.89 -18.65 5.49
N LEU A 71 -6.68 -18.09 5.35
CA LEU A 71 -5.54 -18.71 4.69
C LEU A 71 -4.32 -18.64 5.60
N VAL A 72 -3.81 -19.79 6.03
CA VAL A 72 -2.51 -19.87 6.71
C VAL A 72 -1.42 -19.93 5.65
N LEU A 73 -0.57 -18.90 5.59
CA LEU A 73 0.43 -18.76 4.52
C LEU A 73 1.41 -19.94 4.47
N SER A 74 1.84 -20.45 5.63
CA SER A 74 2.77 -21.59 5.73
C SER A 74 2.16 -22.93 5.28
N GLU A 75 0.85 -23.02 5.06
CA GLU A 75 0.15 -24.23 4.66
C GLU A 75 -0.19 -24.27 3.15
N VAL A 76 0.25 -23.26 2.37
CA VAL A 76 -0.12 -23.14 0.94
C VAL A 76 0.41 -24.31 0.11
N GLY A 77 1.63 -24.80 0.35
CA GLY A 77 2.18 -26.04 -0.24
C GLY A 77 2.40 -26.00 -1.76
N GLU A 78 2.49 -24.83 -2.35
CA GLU A 78 2.84 -24.57 -3.75
C GLU A 78 3.70 -23.31 -3.84
N PRO A 79 4.42 -23.05 -4.95
CA PRO A 79 5.17 -21.80 -5.07
C PRO A 79 4.28 -20.57 -4.95
N VAL A 80 4.73 -19.58 -4.16
CA VAL A 80 3.98 -18.35 -3.86
C VAL A 80 4.78 -17.11 -4.20
N LEU A 81 4.16 -16.19 -4.93
CA LEU A 81 4.59 -14.80 -5.04
C LEU A 81 3.70 -13.97 -4.10
N LEU A 82 4.19 -13.68 -2.90
CA LEU A 82 3.49 -12.93 -1.86
C LEU A 82 3.79 -11.44 -2.01
N ASN A 83 2.77 -10.63 -2.27
CA ASN A 83 2.90 -9.18 -2.36
C ASN A 83 2.14 -8.48 -1.23
N LEU A 84 2.85 -7.68 -0.44
CA LEU A 84 2.28 -6.81 0.59
C LEU A 84 2.08 -5.41 0.00
N TRP A 85 0.86 -4.90 0.15
CA TRP A 85 0.46 -3.64 -0.44
C TRP A 85 -0.57 -2.91 0.43
N ALA A 86 -0.94 -1.67 0.05
CA ALA A 86 -2.07 -0.96 0.67
C ALA A 86 -2.70 0.04 -0.31
N THR A 87 -3.97 0.37 -0.11
CA THR A 87 -4.70 1.31 -0.96
C THR A 87 -4.13 2.74 -0.92
N TRP A 88 -3.50 3.12 0.17
CA TRP A 88 -2.83 4.42 0.36
C TRP A 88 -1.38 4.46 -0.14
N CYS A 89 -0.82 3.31 -0.53
CA CYS A 89 0.54 3.20 -1.04
C CYS A 89 0.55 3.47 -2.55
N ALA A 90 0.90 4.68 -2.96
CA ALA A 90 0.87 5.07 -4.37
C ALA A 90 1.71 4.18 -5.30
N PRO A 91 2.97 3.79 -4.97
CA PRO A 91 3.74 2.86 -5.79
C PRO A 91 3.09 1.46 -5.86
N CYS A 92 2.48 0.97 -4.76
CA CYS A 92 1.74 -0.29 -4.79
C CYS A 92 0.58 -0.26 -5.80
N VAL A 93 -0.20 0.83 -5.78
CA VAL A 93 -1.35 1.01 -6.67
C VAL A 93 -0.96 0.99 -8.15
N VAL A 94 0.24 1.49 -8.47
CA VAL A 94 0.76 1.52 -9.85
C VAL A 94 1.14 0.11 -10.33
N GLU A 95 1.70 -0.74 -9.45
CA GLU A 95 2.12 -2.10 -9.85
C GLU A 95 0.98 -3.13 -9.86
N MET A 96 -0.14 -2.91 -9.17
CA MET A 96 -1.25 -3.88 -9.09
C MET A 96 -1.75 -4.38 -10.46
N PRO A 97 -1.98 -3.53 -11.49
CA PRO A 97 -2.38 -4.03 -12.81
C PRO A 97 -1.32 -4.89 -13.49
N LEU A 98 -0.04 -4.65 -13.22
CA LEU A 98 1.08 -5.42 -13.75
C LEU A 98 1.16 -6.79 -13.08
N LEU A 99 0.94 -6.82 -11.74
CA LEU A 99 0.82 -8.06 -10.98
C LEU A 99 -0.39 -8.90 -11.42
N ASP A 100 -1.52 -8.27 -11.75
CA ASP A 100 -2.69 -8.97 -12.28
C ASP A 100 -2.37 -9.69 -13.59
N GLY A 101 -1.68 -9.01 -14.51
CA GLY A 101 -1.20 -9.61 -15.75
C GLY A 101 -0.22 -10.76 -15.49
N LEU A 102 0.74 -10.57 -14.58
CA LEU A 102 1.70 -11.61 -14.21
C LEU A 102 0.99 -12.83 -13.57
N ALA A 103 -0.02 -12.61 -12.73
CA ALA A 103 -0.78 -13.68 -12.11
C ALA A 103 -1.47 -14.57 -13.17
N ALA A 104 -2.05 -13.97 -14.22
CA ALA A 104 -2.61 -14.71 -15.35
C ALA A 104 -1.53 -15.52 -16.09
N ASP A 105 -0.36 -14.93 -16.33
CA ASP A 105 0.75 -15.61 -17.03
C ASP A 105 1.35 -16.77 -16.24
N LEU A 106 1.29 -16.70 -14.91
CA LEU A 106 1.84 -17.72 -14.00
C LEU A 106 0.81 -18.75 -13.52
N GLU A 107 -0.44 -18.67 -13.98
CA GLU A 107 -1.50 -19.60 -13.58
C GLU A 107 -1.07 -21.07 -13.66
N GLY A 108 -1.31 -21.80 -12.55
CA GLY A 108 -0.95 -23.22 -12.41
C GLY A 108 0.54 -23.49 -12.19
N ARG A 109 1.38 -22.46 -12.03
CA ARG A 109 2.81 -22.58 -11.74
C ARG A 109 3.21 -21.86 -10.45
N VAL A 110 2.66 -20.69 -10.21
CA VAL A 110 2.92 -19.86 -9.04
C VAL A 110 1.61 -19.25 -8.59
N ARG A 111 1.30 -19.33 -7.32
CA ARG A 111 0.16 -18.65 -6.73
C ARG A 111 0.54 -17.23 -6.36
N VAL A 112 -0.03 -16.25 -7.05
CA VAL A 112 0.14 -14.84 -6.68
C VAL A 112 -0.85 -14.52 -5.56
N LEU A 113 -0.33 -14.08 -4.42
CA LEU A 113 -1.11 -13.69 -3.25
C LEU A 113 -0.86 -12.21 -2.95
N THR A 114 -1.89 -11.38 -3.12
CA THR A 114 -1.83 -9.98 -2.69
C THR A 114 -2.49 -9.83 -1.32
N VAL A 115 -1.74 -9.34 -0.35
CA VAL A 115 -2.20 -9.13 1.03
C VAL A 115 -2.17 -7.63 1.35
N SER A 116 -3.33 -7.10 1.69
CA SER A 116 -3.47 -5.69 2.04
C SER A 116 -3.16 -5.45 3.51
N GLU A 117 -2.27 -4.49 3.78
CA GLU A 117 -1.91 -3.96 5.09
C GLU A 117 -2.82 -2.78 5.51
N ASP A 118 -3.98 -2.62 4.88
CA ASP A 118 -4.95 -1.59 5.25
C ASP A 118 -5.62 -1.93 6.58
N MET A 119 -5.43 -1.13 7.61
CA MET A 119 -6.06 -1.30 8.93
C MET A 119 -7.59 -1.27 8.88
N ARG A 120 -8.18 -0.78 7.79
CA ARG A 120 -9.62 -0.78 7.55
C ARG A 120 -10.10 -2.03 6.80
N GLY A 121 -9.19 -2.89 6.40
CA GLY A 121 -9.48 -4.17 5.74
C GLY A 121 -10.43 -4.04 4.55
N ALA A 122 -11.45 -4.89 4.51
CA ALA A 122 -12.42 -4.96 3.42
C ALA A 122 -13.08 -3.62 3.08
N ASP A 123 -13.34 -2.74 4.06
CA ASP A 123 -13.99 -1.43 3.85
C ASP A 123 -13.31 -0.54 2.81
N VAL A 124 -12.03 -0.74 2.55
CA VAL A 124 -11.24 0.03 1.58
C VAL A 124 -10.72 -0.83 0.43
N VAL A 125 -10.49 -2.12 0.68
CA VAL A 125 -9.94 -3.04 -0.32
C VAL A 125 -11.01 -3.44 -1.34
N GLU A 126 -12.22 -3.81 -0.94
CA GLU A 126 -13.29 -4.15 -1.87
C GLU A 126 -13.60 -3.00 -2.85
N PRO A 127 -13.84 -1.73 -2.41
CA PRO A 127 -14.05 -0.63 -3.34
C PRO A 127 -12.85 -0.35 -4.26
N PHE A 128 -11.63 -0.63 -3.79
CA PHE A 128 -10.43 -0.51 -4.63
C PHE A 128 -10.45 -1.49 -5.79
N PHE A 129 -10.77 -2.77 -5.54
CA PHE A 129 -10.88 -3.81 -6.56
C PHE A 129 -12.08 -3.59 -7.48
N GLU A 130 -13.24 -3.16 -6.93
CA GLU A 130 -14.42 -2.82 -7.73
C GLU A 130 -14.16 -1.68 -8.74
N ALA A 131 -13.30 -0.72 -8.37
CA ALA A 131 -12.94 0.41 -9.24
C ALA A 131 -11.87 0.05 -10.28
N ARG A 132 -11.27 -1.14 -10.18
CA ARG A 132 -10.18 -1.62 -11.04
C ARG A 132 -10.48 -3.04 -11.50
N ASP A 133 -10.19 -3.32 -12.76
CA ASP A 133 -10.38 -4.66 -13.33
C ASP A 133 -9.12 -5.50 -13.03
N LEU A 134 -9.13 -6.21 -11.88
CA LEU A 134 -8.02 -7.04 -11.38
C LEU A 134 -8.53 -8.46 -11.07
N PRO A 135 -9.03 -9.20 -12.08
CA PRO A 135 -9.70 -10.47 -11.87
C PRO A 135 -8.79 -11.61 -11.43
N ASN A 136 -7.47 -11.49 -11.60
CA ASN A 136 -6.51 -12.56 -11.31
C ASN A 136 -5.86 -12.41 -9.92
N LEU A 137 -6.14 -11.32 -9.19
CA LEU A 137 -5.58 -11.08 -7.87
C LEU A 137 -6.59 -11.37 -6.76
N PRO A 138 -6.21 -12.15 -5.72
CA PRO A 138 -7.04 -12.34 -4.54
C PRO A 138 -7.01 -11.11 -3.63
N GLN A 139 -8.04 -10.99 -2.77
CA GLN A 139 -8.19 -9.86 -1.84
C GLN A 139 -7.92 -10.32 -0.40
N TRP A 140 -6.69 -10.78 -0.11
CA TRP A 140 -6.31 -11.13 1.25
C TRP A 140 -6.02 -9.88 2.07
N LEU A 141 -6.32 -9.94 3.37
CA LEU A 141 -6.28 -8.82 4.30
C LEU A 141 -5.43 -9.20 5.53
N ASP A 142 -4.57 -8.29 5.95
CA ASP A 142 -3.84 -8.32 7.22
C ASP A 142 -4.00 -6.98 7.96
N PRO A 143 -5.20 -6.70 8.53
CA PRO A 143 -5.49 -5.41 9.15
C PRO A 143 -4.68 -5.13 10.42
N ASP A 144 -4.09 -6.15 11.02
CA ASP A 144 -3.21 -6.03 12.18
C ASP A 144 -1.75 -5.80 11.79
N ASN A 145 -1.43 -5.86 10.48
CA ASN A 145 -0.10 -5.68 9.91
C ASN A 145 0.95 -6.67 10.45
N GLU A 146 0.53 -7.90 10.73
CA GLU A 146 1.38 -8.93 11.32
C GLU A 146 2.53 -9.31 10.36
N LEU A 147 2.23 -9.38 9.05
CA LEU A 147 3.23 -9.63 8.01
C LEU A 147 4.26 -8.52 7.92
N ALA A 148 3.83 -7.25 7.87
CA ALA A 148 4.74 -6.12 7.80
C ALA A 148 5.70 -6.07 8.99
N PHE A 149 5.23 -6.44 10.19
CA PHE A 149 6.09 -6.55 11.37
C PHE A 149 7.07 -7.74 11.28
N THR A 150 6.63 -8.85 10.75
CA THR A 150 7.45 -10.07 10.59
C THR A 150 8.62 -9.82 9.63
N PHE A 151 8.39 -9.06 8.56
CA PHE A 151 9.43 -8.75 7.57
C PHE A 151 10.40 -7.61 7.94
N GLY A 152 10.44 -7.18 9.18
CA GLY A 152 11.50 -6.26 9.64
C GLY A 152 11.05 -4.99 10.32
N GLY A 153 9.84 -4.96 10.86
CA GLY A 153 9.46 -3.94 11.86
C GLY A 153 8.91 -2.65 11.32
N GLY A 154 8.27 -2.69 10.17
CA GLY A 154 7.49 -1.57 9.64
C GLY A 154 7.19 -1.73 8.16
N PRO A 155 6.08 -1.18 7.67
CA PRO A 155 5.65 -1.40 6.29
C PRO A 155 6.59 -0.68 5.33
N VAL A 156 7.57 -1.39 4.79
CA VAL A 156 8.21 -1.01 3.53
C VAL A 156 7.33 -1.59 2.44
N LEU A 157 6.44 -0.77 1.89
CA LEU A 157 5.51 -1.18 0.84
C LEU A 157 5.85 -0.51 -0.50
N PRO A 158 5.66 -1.24 -1.60
CA PRO A 158 5.33 -2.65 -1.68
C PRO A 158 6.52 -3.54 -1.30
N LEU A 159 6.22 -4.73 -0.80
CA LEU A 159 7.19 -5.80 -0.60
C LEU A 159 6.65 -7.05 -1.30
N THR A 160 7.46 -7.65 -2.18
CA THR A 160 7.09 -8.89 -2.85
C THR A 160 8.14 -9.96 -2.55
N VAL A 161 7.70 -11.14 -2.12
CA VAL A 161 8.57 -12.26 -1.75
C VAL A 161 8.19 -13.49 -2.55
N LEU A 162 9.17 -14.13 -3.19
CA LEU A 162 8.98 -15.41 -3.88
C LEU A 162 9.40 -16.55 -2.97
N TYR A 163 8.50 -17.51 -2.79
CA TYR A 163 8.72 -18.75 -2.06
C TYR A 163 8.61 -19.96 -3.00
N ASP A 164 9.42 -20.99 -2.73
CA ASP A 164 9.27 -22.29 -3.37
C ASP A 164 8.08 -23.08 -2.79
N ALA A 165 7.84 -24.30 -3.29
CA ALA A 165 6.72 -25.15 -2.84
C ALA A 165 6.88 -25.66 -1.39
N ASP A 166 8.11 -25.66 -0.85
CA ASP A 166 8.42 -26.04 0.52
C ASP A 166 8.32 -24.82 1.48
N GLY A 167 8.01 -23.63 0.95
CA GLY A 167 7.87 -22.39 1.70
C GLY A 167 9.20 -21.72 2.02
N ASN A 168 10.29 -22.03 1.31
CA ASN A 168 11.56 -21.32 1.48
C ASN A 168 11.61 -20.10 0.56
N GLU A 169 12.03 -18.96 1.09
CA GLU A 169 12.24 -17.76 0.31
C GLU A 169 13.37 -17.94 -0.71
N LEU A 170 13.11 -17.57 -1.95
CA LEU A 170 14.10 -17.54 -3.00
C LEU A 170 14.71 -16.15 -3.15
N TRP A 171 13.88 -15.13 -3.08
CA TRP A 171 14.25 -13.72 -3.11
C TRP A 171 13.06 -12.83 -2.71
N ARG A 172 13.34 -11.56 -2.43
CA ARG A 172 12.33 -10.52 -2.26
C ARG A 172 12.64 -9.30 -3.12
N VAL A 173 11.60 -8.55 -3.48
CA VAL A 173 11.70 -7.21 -4.09
C VAL A 173 11.18 -6.18 -3.10
N ILE A 174 11.99 -5.17 -2.84
CA ILE A 174 11.65 -4.04 -1.96
C ILE A 174 11.38 -2.82 -2.85
N GLY A 175 10.17 -2.28 -2.77
CA GLY A 175 9.69 -1.20 -3.62
C GLY A 175 9.01 -1.70 -4.89
N ALA A 176 8.32 -0.78 -5.59
CA ALA A 176 7.53 -1.10 -6.78
C ALA A 176 8.39 -1.60 -7.94
N TYR A 177 7.94 -2.63 -8.60
CA TYR A 177 8.66 -3.31 -9.66
C TYR A 177 7.83 -3.45 -10.94
N ASP A 178 8.49 -3.53 -12.10
CA ASP A 178 7.80 -3.72 -13.38
C ASP A 178 7.44 -5.20 -13.60
N TRP A 179 6.38 -5.64 -12.92
CA TRP A 179 5.85 -7.00 -13.03
C TRP A 179 5.29 -7.34 -14.41
N GLY A 180 5.07 -6.32 -15.28
CA GLY A 180 4.62 -6.51 -16.66
C GLY A 180 5.75 -6.85 -17.64
N SER A 181 7.01 -6.81 -17.20
CA SER A 181 8.15 -7.09 -18.05
C SER A 181 8.39 -8.60 -18.25
N GLU A 182 8.94 -8.98 -19.42
CA GLU A 182 9.39 -10.37 -19.64
C GLU A 182 10.51 -10.76 -18.67
N GLU A 183 11.32 -9.78 -18.24
CA GLU A 183 12.41 -9.97 -17.30
C GLU A 183 11.89 -10.36 -15.91
N ALA A 184 10.86 -9.67 -15.39
CA ALA A 184 10.23 -10.03 -14.13
C ALA A 184 9.65 -11.45 -14.15
N ARG A 185 8.97 -11.82 -15.25
CA ARG A 185 8.44 -13.16 -15.41
C ARG A 185 9.53 -14.22 -15.48
N ALA A 186 10.61 -13.96 -16.21
CA ALA A 186 11.75 -14.87 -16.30
C ALA A 186 12.41 -15.04 -14.93
N GLU A 187 12.60 -13.94 -14.19
CA GLU A 187 13.18 -13.97 -12.83
C GLU A 187 12.41 -14.89 -11.87
N VAL A 188 11.05 -14.84 -11.91
CA VAL A 188 10.22 -15.76 -11.11
C VAL A 188 10.42 -17.21 -11.51
N LEU A 189 10.37 -17.51 -12.83
CA LEU A 189 10.42 -18.88 -13.32
C LEU A 189 11.80 -19.52 -13.19
N ASP A 190 12.86 -18.74 -13.44
CA ASP A 190 14.25 -19.21 -13.34
C ASP A 190 14.62 -19.51 -11.88
N ALA A 191 14.20 -18.65 -10.93
CA ALA A 191 14.43 -18.88 -9.51
C ALA A 191 13.79 -20.19 -9.02
N LEU A 192 12.57 -20.50 -9.49
CA LEU A 192 11.88 -21.74 -9.15
C LEU A 192 12.55 -22.97 -9.79
N ALA A 193 13.08 -22.83 -11.00
CA ALA A 193 13.81 -23.91 -11.65
C ALA A 193 15.14 -24.24 -10.93
N ASP A 194 15.83 -23.20 -10.45
CA ASP A 194 17.09 -23.33 -9.72
C ASP A 194 16.89 -23.82 -8.28
N GLY A 195 15.84 -23.32 -7.58
CA GLY A 195 15.49 -23.71 -6.20
C GLY A 195 14.95 -25.13 -6.06
N GLY A 196 14.40 -25.70 -7.15
CA GLY A 196 13.92 -27.08 -7.20
C GLY A 196 15.01 -28.14 -7.41
N SER A 197 16.28 -27.76 -7.55
CA SER A 197 17.40 -28.70 -7.60
C SER A 197 17.85 -29.03 -6.18
N PRO A 198 17.70 -30.28 -5.69
CA PRO A 198 18.29 -30.67 -4.43
C PRO A 198 19.80 -30.41 -4.52
N SER A 199 20.34 -29.59 -3.59
CA SER A 199 21.77 -29.44 -3.42
C SER A 199 22.34 -30.81 -3.13
N ASP A 200 22.98 -31.45 -4.12
CA ASP A 200 23.82 -32.62 -3.94
C ASP A 200 24.97 -32.24 -2.99
N SER A 201 24.83 -32.66 -1.74
CA SER A 201 25.88 -32.58 -0.71
C SER A 201 26.36 -33.97 -0.34
#